data_c1637076d3b62925c67e1766e97338ca
#
_entry.id   c1637076d3b62925c67e1766e97338ca
#
_cell.length_a   1.000
_cell.length_b   1.000
_cell.length_c   1.000
_cell.angle_alpha   90.00
_cell.angle_beta   90.00
_cell.angle_gamma   90.00
#
_symmetry.space_group_name_H-M   'P 1'
#
loop_
_entity.id
_entity.type
_entity.pdbx_description
1 polymer ?
#
loop_
_entity_poly.entity_id
_entity_poly.type
_entity_poly.pdbx_seq_one_letter_code
_entity_poly.pdbx_strand_id
1 'polypeptide(L)'
;LNIQTIFDQKWASEFQKRLTADGPWANWDMYRLAAQVQKVTAIDSFEGLQAPAHLPAFTPLKHQLEVARRVVEEMNGKAILADEVGLGKTVEAGLIIKEYMIRGLAKKILILVPASLVSQWVQELRTKFYIDAVEQKKSYVWEQCDVVVSSIDTAKRQPHRDTILSISYDMVIIDEAHKLKNNKTKNYEFVRNLNKKFCLLLTATPIQNRIGEIFNLVSLLKPGHLGNETQFKDLFAKKDLQLEDHDRLKQLVNKVMIRNRRQDTGIEWSKRHVKTISIDFSPTEQALYDEICKLKENPSYTKHMFSIMTLERECCSSREAVYMTIKKMQEEEKHILGASAMMHIMEKINQVEQNSKALEVVKLIQQLNEKVIIFTEYRATQIYLQWFLQQNGISSVPFRGGFKRSKKDWMKDLFRERAQVLIATEAGGEGINLQFCNQIINYDLPWNPMRLEQRIGRIHRLGQERDVHIYNMATSGTVEEHILKLLYEKIQLFENVIGNLDDILTRIDIQDAETELHQILFQHESDVDMKKKLTQFASYLTETQTPLLEERQQGS
;
A
#
# COMPACT_ATOMS: atom_id res chain seq x y z
N LEU A 1 20.35 4.30 -44.20
CA LEU A 1 20.63 4.66 -42.80
C LEU A 1 21.02 6.15 -42.76
N ASN A 2 20.11 7.00 -42.31
CA ASN A 2 20.44 8.40 -42.00
C ASN A 2 21.09 8.41 -40.62
N ILE A 3 22.40 8.49 -40.58
CA ILE A 3 23.14 8.69 -39.33
C ILE A 3 23.07 10.15 -38.97
N GLN A 4 22.29 10.51 -37.97
CA GLN A 4 22.29 11.85 -37.38
C GLN A 4 23.45 11.97 -36.39
N THR A 5 24.43 12.78 -36.70
CA THR A 5 25.53 13.06 -35.78
C THR A 5 25.09 14.20 -34.85
N ILE A 6 24.93 13.90 -33.56
CA ILE A 6 24.66 14.92 -32.53
C ILE A 6 26.01 15.42 -32.03
N PHE A 7 26.30 16.68 -32.24
CA PHE A 7 27.53 17.30 -31.77
C PHE A 7 27.27 18.11 -30.51
N ASP A 8 27.83 17.66 -29.38
CA ASP A 8 27.75 18.38 -28.10
C ASP A 8 28.80 19.49 -28.06
N GLN A 9 28.36 20.71 -28.36
CA GLN A 9 29.22 21.89 -28.36
C GLN A 9 29.84 22.20 -26.98
N LYS A 10 29.14 21.89 -25.92
CA LYS A 10 29.62 22.10 -24.54
C LYS A 10 30.79 21.16 -24.23
N TRP A 11 30.59 19.87 -24.53
CA TRP A 11 31.65 18.88 -24.40
C TRP A 11 32.87 19.24 -25.25
N ALA A 12 32.68 19.62 -26.51
CA ALA A 12 33.76 19.98 -27.40
C ALA A 12 34.57 21.16 -26.87
N SER A 13 33.90 22.21 -26.36
CA SER A 13 34.58 23.38 -25.79
C SER A 13 35.36 23.04 -24.49
N GLU A 14 34.83 22.18 -23.64
CA GLU A 14 35.52 21.70 -22.45
C GLU A 14 36.73 20.83 -22.81
N PHE A 15 36.57 19.94 -23.78
CA PHE A 15 37.64 19.11 -24.27
C PHE A 15 38.78 19.95 -24.86
N GLN A 16 38.46 20.99 -25.64
CA GLN A 16 39.44 21.91 -26.21
C GLN A 16 40.21 22.68 -25.12
N LYS A 17 39.52 23.13 -24.07
CA LYS A 17 40.18 23.76 -22.91
C LYS A 17 41.15 22.80 -22.20
N ARG A 18 40.77 21.54 -22.01
CA ARG A 18 41.66 20.52 -21.40
C ARG A 18 42.86 20.23 -22.31
N LEU A 19 42.66 20.15 -23.60
CA LEU A 19 43.72 19.96 -24.59
C LEU A 19 44.74 21.10 -24.54
N THR A 20 44.28 22.33 -24.44
CA THR A 20 45.13 23.54 -24.36
C THR A 20 45.87 23.64 -23.03
N ALA A 21 45.28 23.14 -21.95
CA ALA A 21 45.85 23.15 -20.61
C ALA A 21 46.68 21.89 -20.28
N ASP A 22 46.82 20.93 -21.21
CA ASP A 22 47.44 19.61 -21.04
C ASP A 22 46.87 18.83 -19.83
N GLY A 23 45.53 18.79 -19.73
CA GLY A 23 44.86 18.02 -18.69
C GLY A 23 43.86 18.83 -17.86
N PRO A 24 43.41 18.22 -16.75
CA PRO A 24 43.80 16.92 -16.20
C PRO A 24 43.32 15.74 -17.05
N TRP A 25 44.21 14.76 -17.27
CA TRP A 25 43.91 13.49 -17.94
C TRP A 25 43.73 12.37 -16.93
N ALA A 26 42.76 11.49 -17.19
CA ALA A 26 42.63 10.24 -16.43
C ALA A 26 43.76 9.27 -16.85
N ASN A 27 44.25 8.45 -15.90
CA ASN A 27 45.20 7.40 -16.23
C ASN A 27 44.51 6.29 -17.05
N TRP A 28 45.30 5.44 -17.70
CA TRP A 28 44.81 4.39 -18.58
C TRP A 28 43.97 3.34 -17.86
N ASP A 29 44.23 3.09 -16.59
CA ASP A 29 43.47 2.13 -15.80
C ASP A 29 42.08 2.65 -15.46
N MET A 30 41.94 3.94 -15.16
CA MET A 30 40.64 4.61 -14.98
C MET A 30 39.82 4.62 -16.28
N TYR A 31 40.47 4.86 -17.42
CA TYR A 31 39.82 4.76 -18.71
C TYR A 31 39.32 3.34 -19.00
N ARG A 32 40.16 2.30 -18.76
CA ARG A 32 39.77 0.89 -18.89
C ARG A 32 38.60 0.53 -18.00
N LEU A 33 38.65 0.95 -16.74
CA LEU A 33 37.57 0.71 -15.78
C LEU A 33 36.27 1.41 -16.24
N ALA A 34 36.32 2.65 -16.66
CA ALA A 34 35.18 3.38 -17.20
C ALA A 34 34.59 2.69 -18.44
N ALA A 35 35.45 2.25 -19.36
CA ALA A 35 35.02 1.52 -20.55
C ALA A 35 34.41 0.15 -20.23
N GLN A 36 34.94 -0.55 -19.22
CA GLN A 36 34.35 -1.80 -18.73
C GLN A 36 32.98 -1.57 -18.07
N VAL A 37 32.86 -0.57 -17.21
CA VAL A 37 31.60 -0.17 -16.61
C VAL A 37 30.58 0.19 -17.71
N GLN A 38 30.97 0.97 -18.69
CA GLN A 38 30.10 1.37 -19.78
C GLN A 38 29.64 0.16 -20.62
N LYS A 39 30.51 -0.81 -20.89
CA LYS A 39 30.14 -2.07 -21.57
C LYS A 39 29.16 -2.91 -20.75
N VAL A 40 29.35 -2.99 -19.44
CA VAL A 40 28.48 -3.78 -18.55
C VAL A 40 27.12 -3.09 -18.35
N THR A 41 27.09 -1.76 -18.39
CA THR A 41 25.87 -0.96 -18.20
C THR A 41 25.18 -0.59 -19.51
N ALA A 42 25.87 -0.73 -20.66
CA ALA A 42 25.27 -0.49 -21.97
C ALA A 42 24.20 -1.55 -22.27
N ILE A 43 22.97 -1.10 -22.43
CA ILE A 43 21.87 -1.90 -22.95
C ILE A 43 21.71 -1.49 -24.41
N ASP A 44 21.63 -2.47 -25.32
CA ASP A 44 21.39 -2.17 -26.73
C ASP A 44 20.13 -1.32 -26.86
N SER A 45 20.26 -0.13 -27.46
CA SER A 45 19.13 0.77 -27.69
C SER A 45 18.32 0.24 -28.89
N PHE A 46 17.12 -0.24 -28.62
CA PHE A 46 16.13 -0.48 -29.66
C PHE A 46 15.23 0.75 -29.77
N GLU A 47 14.87 1.18 -30.96
CA GLU A 47 13.88 2.22 -31.13
C GLU A 47 12.49 1.73 -30.73
N GLY A 48 11.91 2.37 -29.72
CA GLY A 48 10.57 2.09 -29.20
C GLY A 48 10.41 0.74 -28.50
N LEU A 49 9.20 0.49 -28.04
CA LEU A 49 8.84 -0.78 -27.39
C LEU A 49 8.43 -1.83 -28.42
N GLN A 50 8.97 -3.04 -28.29
CA GLN A 50 8.63 -4.19 -29.11
C GLN A 50 7.49 -5.04 -28.51
N ALA A 51 7.37 -5.05 -27.17
CA ALA A 51 6.39 -5.88 -26.47
C ALA A 51 4.95 -5.66 -26.96
N PRO A 52 4.45 -4.44 -27.23
CA PRO A 52 3.06 -4.25 -27.70
C PRO A 52 2.71 -4.99 -28.99
N ALA A 53 3.66 -5.13 -29.92
CA ALA A 53 3.45 -5.87 -31.16
C ALA A 53 3.26 -7.40 -30.94
N HIS A 54 3.66 -7.90 -29.78
CA HIS A 54 3.57 -9.32 -29.38
C HIS A 54 2.44 -9.61 -28.39
N LEU A 55 1.45 -8.73 -28.26
CA LEU A 55 0.30 -8.85 -27.34
C LEU A 55 -1.04 -8.83 -28.09
N PRO A 56 -1.38 -9.86 -28.87
CA PRO A 56 -2.58 -9.84 -29.74
C PRO A 56 -3.91 -9.83 -28.97
N ALA A 57 -3.92 -10.31 -27.73
CA ALA A 57 -5.13 -10.38 -26.90
C ALA A 57 -5.33 -9.17 -25.96
N PHE A 58 -4.43 -8.20 -26.00
CA PHE A 58 -4.46 -7.11 -25.03
C PHE A 58 -3.82 -5.82 -25.60
N THR A 59 -4.52 -4.69 -25.47
CA THR A 59 -4.01 -3.37 -25.86
C THR A 59 -3.63 -2.59 -24.60
N PRO A 60 -2.34 -2.33 -24.37
CA PRO A 60 -1.89 -1.52 -23.25
C PRO A 60 -2.37 -0.07 -23.38
N LEU A 61 -2.57 0.60 -22.26
CA LEU A 61 -2.94 1.99 -22.20
C LEU A 61 -1.72 2.92 -22.38
N LYS A 62 -1.96 4.16 -22.81
CA LYS A 62 -0.89 5.13 -23.08
C LYS A 62 0.07 5.31 -21.91
N HIS A 63 -0.44 5.48 -20.68
CA HIS A 63 0.40 5.62 -19.49
C HIS A 63 1.22 4.35 -19.21
N GLN A 64 0.67 3.15 -19.43
CA GLN A 64 1.38 1.90 -19.23
C GLN A 64 2.52 1.73 -20.23
N LEU A 65 2.32 2.13 -21.48
CA LEU A 65 3.36 2.16 -22.50
C LEU A 65 4.47 3.16 -22.14
N GLU A 66 4.09 4.36 -21.68
CA GLU A 66 5.04 5.37 -21.26
C GLU A 66 5.87 4.94 -20.05
N VAL A 67 5.24 4.28 -19.06
CA VAL A 67 5.96 3.68 -17.92
C VAL A 67 6.97 2.65 -18.41
N ALA A 68 6.54 1.72 -19.28
CA ALA A 68 7.43 0.69 -19.82
C ALA A 68 8.59 1.32 -20.60
N ARG A 69 8.32 2.31 -21.47
CA ARG A 69 9.34 3.05 -22.23
C ARG A 69 10.39 3.68 -21.31
N ARG A 70 9.94 4.45 -20.32
CA ARG A 70 10.85 5.13 -19.38
C ARG A 70 11.72 4.15 -18.58
N VAL A 71 11.15 3.02 -18.13
CA VAL A 71 11.91 2.01 -17.41
C VAL A 71 13.00 1.38 -18.29
N VAL A 72 12.67 1.13 -19.55
CA VAL A 72 13.59 0.49 -20.50
C VAL A 72 14.67 1.45 -20.97
N GLU A 73 14.28 2.66 -21.40
CA GLU A 73 15.17 3.63 -22.04
C GLU A 73 15.92 4.52 -21.05
N GLU A 74 15.28 4.93 -19.92
CA GLU A 74 15.83 5.94 -19.02
C GLU A 74 16.34 5.36 -17.69
N MET A 75 15.72 4.26 -17.19
CA MET A 75 16.00 3.73 -15.85
C MET A 75 16.79 2.43 -15.84
N ASN A 76 17.16 1.91 -17.01
CA ASN A 76 17.96 0.68 -17.15
C ASN A 76 17.37 -0.51 -16.35
N GLY A 77 16.05 -0.69 -16.38
CA GLY A 77 15.36 -1.79 -15.70
C GLY A 77 15.41 -1.77 -14.18
N LYS A 78 15.72 -0.64 -13.57
CA LYS A 78 15.76 -0.44 -12.12
C LYS A 78 14.83 0.67 -11.70
N ALA A 79 13.58 0.32 -11.37
CA ALA A 79 12.53 1.29 -11.10
C ALA A 79 11.63 0.93 -9.93
N ILE A 80 11.09 1.95 -9.28
CA ILE A 80 9.93 1.87 -8.40
C ILE A 80 8.72 2.29 -9.22
N LEU A 81 7.77 1.37 -9.43
CA LEU A 81 6.46 1.67 -10.01
C LEU A 81 5.51 2.00 -8.88
N ALA A 82 5.22 3.30 -8.75
CA ALA A 82 4.47 3.86 -7.62
C ALA A 82 3.08 4.38 -8.02
N ASP A 83 2.56 3.91 -9.14
CA ASP A 83 1.27 4.31 -9.68
C ASP A 83 0.12 4.08 -8.68
N GLU A 84 -0.89 4.93 -8.74
CA GLU A 84 -2.07 4.85 -7.89
C GLU A 84 -2.74 3.47 -7.97
N VAL A 85 -3.45 3.08 -6.90
CA VAL A 85 -4.16 1.80 -6.85
C VAL A 85 -5.16 1.69 -8.01
N GLY A 86 -5.09 0.60 -8.76
CA GLY A 86 -6.04 0.33 -9.85
C GLY A 86 -5.56 0.73 -11.25
N LEU A 87 -4.44 1.45 -11.41
CA LEU A 87 -3.89 1.84 -12.72
C LEU A 87 -3.22 0.70 -13.50
N GLY A 88 -2.96 -0.44 -12.85
CA GLY A 88 -2.48 -1.64 -13.53
C GLY A 88 -0.97 -1.86 -13.46
N LYS A 89 -0.33 -1.59 -12.31
CA LYS A 89 1.10 -1.87 -12.08
C LYS A 89 1.55 -3.28 -12.50
N THR A 90 0.69 -4.29 -12.34
CA THR A 90 0.96 -5.65 -12.83
C THR A 90 1.11 -5.70 -14.35
N VAL A 91 0.31 -4.89 -15.05
CA VAL A 91 0.36 -4.77 -16.52
C VAL A 91 1.64 -4.06 -16.96
N GLU A 92 1.99 -2.98 -16.29
CA GLU A 92 3.25 -2.25 -16.54
C GLU A 92 4.46 -3.16 -16.35
N ALA A 93 4.50 -3.89 -15.23
CA ALA A 93 5.56 -4.85 -14.98
C ALA A 93 5.57 -5.98 -16.02
N GLY A 94 4.40 -6.49 -16.43
CA GLY A 94 4.28 -7.51 -17.49
C GLY A 94 4.81 -7.02 -18.84
N LEU A 95 4.53 -5.76 -19.21
CA LEU A 95 5.09 -5.12 -20.41
C LEU A 95 6.61 -5.04 -20.34
N ILE A 96 7.16 -4.57 -19.21
CA ILE A 96 8.60 -4.45 -19.01
C ILE A 96 9.27 -5.84 -19.06
N ILE A 97 8.71 -6.84 -18.37
CA ILE A 97 9.22 -8.21 -18.43
C ILE A 97 9.26 -8.71 -19.89
N LYS A 98 8.14 -8.57 -20.60
CA LYS A 98 8.02 -9.02 -22.00
C LYS A 98 9.04 -8.32 -22.89
N GLU A 99 9.23 -7.01 -22.73
CA GLU A 99 10.21 -6.23 -23.48
C GLU A 99 11.63 -6.73 -23.24
N TYR A 100 12.02 -6.95 -21.99
CA TYR A 100 13.35 -7.46 -21.65
C TYR A 100 13.59 -8.88 -22.16
N MET A 101 12.54 -9.71 -22.18
CA MET A 101 12.62 -11.06 -22.75
C MET A 101 12.79 -11.02 -24.27
N ILE A 102 12.03 -10.18 -24.99
CA ILE A 102 12.14 -10.04 -26.45
C ILE A 102 13.53 -9.54 -26.85
N ARG A 103 14.07 -8.60 -26.08
CA ARG A 103 15.43 -8.08 -26.29
C ARG A 103 16.53 -9.07 -25.92
N GLY A 104 16.20 -10.23 -25.37
CA GLY A 104 17.18 -11.22 -24.91
C GLY A 104 17.96 -10.80 -23.65
N LEU A 105 17.50 -9.75 -22.95
CA LEU A 105 18.17 -9.18 -21.77
C LEU A 105 17.81 -9.89 -20.47
N ALA A 106 16.65 -10.55 -20.40
CA ALA A 106 16.19 -11.27 -19.24
C ALA A 106 15.58 -12.62 -19.61
N LYS A 107 16.10 -13.67 -18.99
CA LYS A 107 15.61 -15.05 -19.11
C LYS A 107 15.24 -15.61 -17.74
N LYS A 108 16.14 -15.50 -16.75
CA LYS A 108 15.92 -16.00 -15.40
C LYS A 108 15.28 -14.91 -14.54
N ILE A 109 13.98 -15.03 -14.25
CA ILE A 109 13.16 -13.99 -13.64
C ILE A 109 12.50 -14.51 -12.36
N LEU A 110 12.64 -13.75 -11.26
CA LEU A 110 12.01 -14.03 -9.98
C LEU A 110 10.96 -12.96 -9.67
N ILE A 111 9.73 -13.38 -9.41
CA ILE A 111 8.61 -12.50 -9.06
C ILE A 111 8.13 -12.84 -7.66
N LEU A 112 8.33 -11.89 -6.73
CA LEU A 112 7.97 -12.01 -5.33
C LEU A 112 6.74 -11.15 -5.04
N VAL A 113 5.65 -11.80 -4.63
CA VAL A 113 4.35 -11.15 -4.44
C VAL A 113 3.71 -11.57 -3.11
N PRO A 114 2.67 -10.88 -2.61
CA PRO A 114 1.84 -11.43 -1.56
C PRO A 114 1.28 -12.81 -1.92
N ALA A 115 1.17 -13.71 -0.93
CA ALA A 115 0.72 -15.09 -1.16
C ALA A 115 -0.65 -15.17 -1.86
N SER A 116 -1.53 -14.19 -1.64
CA SER A 116 -2.84 -14.07 -2.29
C SER A 116 -2.79 -13.75 -3.78
N LEU A 117 -1.68 -13.18 -4.26
CA LEU A 117 -1.54 -12.71 -5.64
C LEU A 117 -0.79 -13.68 -6.56
N VAL A 118 -0.15 -14.72 -6.02
CA VAL A 118 0.72 -15.60 -6.82
C VAL A 118 0.00 -16.20 -8.03
N SER A 119 -1.26 -16.73 -7.89
CA SER A 119 -2.01 -17.28 -9.04
C SER A 119 -2.45 -16.22 -10.02
N GLN A 120 -2.88 -15.09 -9.52
CA GLN A 120 -3.27 -13.98 -10.37
C GLN A 120 -2.10 -13.53 -11.26
N TRP A 121 -0.91 -13.36 -10.67
CA TRP A 121 0.29 -13.01 -11.43
C TRP A 121 0.62 -14.06 -12.49
N VAL A 122 0.63 -15.34 -12.13
CA VAL A 122 0.87 -16.43 -13.09
C VAL A 122 -0.18 -16.40 -14.20
N GLN A 123 -1.45 -16.26 -13.86
CA GLN A 123 -2.54 -16.21 -14.85
C GLN A 123 -2.40 -15.00 -15.77
N GLU A 124 -2.16 -13.79 -15.23
CA GLU A 124 -2.03 -12.57 -16.04
C GLU A 124 -0.80 -12.64 -16.97
N LEU A 125 0.34 -13.11 -16.47
CA LEU A 125 1.54 -13.29 -17.30
C LEU A 125 1.31 -14.26 -18.45
N ARG A 126 0.61 -15.38 -18.20
CA ARG A 126 0.32 -16.39 -19.24
C ARG A 126 -0.72 -15.90 -20.24
N THR A 127 -1.82 -15.32 -19.77
CA THR A 127 -2.97 -14.99 -20.63
C THR A 127 -2.80 -13.68 -21.39
N LYS A 128 -2.18 -12.66 -20.77
CA LYS A 128 -2.02 -11.34 -21.38
C LYS A 128 -0.68 -11.19 -22.10
N PHE A 129 0.40 -11.74 -21.52
CA PHE A 129 1.76 -11.51 -21.99
C PHE A 129 2.40 -12.72 -22.67
N TYR A 130 1.73 -13.87 -22.66
CA TYR A 130 2.27 -15.12 -23.22
C TYR A 130 3.65 -15.45 -22.64
N ILE A 131 3.81 -15.25 -21.33
CA ILE A 131 5.00 -15.59 -20.57
C ILE A 131 4.69 -16.84 -19.77
N ASP A 132 5.51 -17.90 -19.97
CA ASP A 132 5.33 -19.16 -19.23
C ASP A 132 5.87 -19.03 -17.79
N ALA A 133 5.11 -18.32 -16.98
CA ALA A 133 5.40 -18.14 -15.56
C ALA A 133 4.92 -19.36 -14.76
N VAL A 134 5.75 -19.83 -13.84
CA VAL A 134 5.47 -21.00 -13.01
C VAL A 134 5.31 -20.61 -11.55
N GLU A 135 4.24 -21.09 -10.92
CA GLU A 135 4.07 -20.97 -9.49
C GLU A 135 5.02 -21.89 -8.75
N GLN A 136 5.70 -21.36 -7.75
CA GLN A 136 6.54 -22.16 -6.87
C GLN A 136 5.68 -23.09 -6.00
N LYS A 137 5.76 -24.39 -6.25
CA LYS A 137 5.11 -25.44 -5.45
C LYS A 137 6.12 -26.47 -4.93
N LYS A 138 7.23 -26.68 -5.66
CA LYS A 138 8.28 -27.65 -5.33
C LYS A 138 9.66 -27.01 -5.46
N SER A 139 10.65 -27.50 -4.73
CA SER A 139 11.98 -26.88 -4.65
C SER A 139 12.70 -26.79 -5.99
N TYR A 140 12.58 -27.78 -6.86
CA TYR A 140 13.25 -27.80 -8.16
C TYR A 140 12.82 -26.65 -9.10
N VAL A 141 11.63 -26.06 -8.88
CA VAL A 141 11.13 -24.94 -9.69
C VAL A 141 12.09 -23.75 -9.68
N TRP A 142 12.80 -23.51 -8.58
CA TRP A 142 13.74 -22.40 -8.48
C TRP A 142 14.86 -22.47 -9.51
N GLU A 143 15.40 -23.64 -9.75
CA GLU A 143 16.53 -23.85 -10.65
C GLU A 143 16.09 -24.09 -12.09
N GLN A 144 15.06 -24.94 -12.29
CA GLN A 144 14.68 -25.43 -13.61
C GLN A 144 13.78 -24.50 -14.40
N CYS A 145 13.01 -23.61 -13.75
CA CYS A 145 12.07 -22.72 -14.45
C CYS A 145 12.67 -21.34 -14.67
N ASP A 146 12.46 -20.78 -15.86
CA ASP A 146 12.98 -19.46 -16.24
C ASP A 146 12.24 -18.34 -15.51
N VAL A 147 10.91 -18.39 -15.42
CA VAL A 147 10.09 -17.37 -14.77
C VAL A 147 9.33 -17.98 -13.60
N VAL A 148 9.70 -17.61 -12.39
CA VAL A 148 9.14 -18.15 -11.14
C VAL A 148 8.38 -17.10 -10.36
N VAL A 149 7.14 -17.39 -9.99
CA VAL A 149 6.30 -16.55 -9.11
C VAL A 149 6.14 -17.23 -7.76
N SER A 150 6.44 -16.52 -6.70
CA SER A 150 6.32 -17.03 -5.33
C SER A 150 5.94 -15.94 -4.33
N SER A 151 5.51 -16.36 -3.14
CA SER A 151 5.39 -15.38 -2.04
C SER A 151 6.75 -15.09 -1.41
N ILE A 152 6.98 -13.83 -1.03
CA ILE A 152 8.19 -13.45 -0.30
C ILE A 152 8.32 -14.23 1.02
N ASP A 153 7.20 -14.58 1.65
CA ASP A 153 7.19 -15.35 2.89
C ASP A 153 7.65 -16.80 2.70
N THR A 154 7.40 -17.39 1.54
CA THR A 154 7.93 -18.72 1.18
C THR A 154 9.40 -18.61 0.81
N ALA A 155 9.74 -17.66 -0.05
CA ALA A 155 11.08 -17.49 -0.60
C ALA A 155 12.15 -17.24 0.48
N LYS A 156 11.85 -16.48 1.53
CA LYS A 156 12.79 -16.15 2.61
C LYS A 156 13.03 -17.27 3.63
N ARG A 157 12.26 -18.37 3.57
CA ARG A 157 12.37 -19.49 4.53
C ARG A 157 13.32 -20.57 4.02
N GLN A 158 13.99 -21.24 4.95
CA GLN A 158 14.73 -22.45 4.66
C GLN A 158 13.80 -23.61 4.25
N PRO A 159 14.22 -24.47 3.31
CA PRO A 159 15.50 -24.47 2.55
C PRO A 159 15.50 -23.56 1.32
N HIS A 160 14.36 -22.95 0.93
CA HIS A 160 14.20 -22.15 -0.29
C HIS A 160 15.18 -20.97 -0.35
N ARG A 161 15.40 -20.30 0.78
CA ARG A 161 16.26 -19.12 0.87
C ARG A 161 17.65 -19.36 0.27
N ASP A 162 18.31 -20.44 0.66
CA ASP A 162 19.70 -20.71 0.24
C ASP A 162 19.77 -21.02 -1.26
N THR A 163 18.85 -21.82 -1.76
CA THR A 163 18.73 -22.08 -3.20
C THR A 163 18.53 -20.79 -3.99
N ILE A 164 17.63 -19.92 -3.55
CA ILE A 164 17.33 -18.66 -4.24
C ILE A 164 18.54 -17.73 -4.24
N LEU A 165 19.26 -17.62 -3.10
CA LEU A 165 20.43 -16.75 -2.98
C LEU A 165 21.63 -17.25 -3.80
N SER A 166 21.71 -18.54 -4.13
CA SER A 166 22.75 -19.10 -5.01
C SER A 166 22.51 -18.86 -6.49
N ILE A 167 21.28 -18.47 -6.89
CA ILE A 167 20.90 -18.23 -8.28
C ILE A 167 21.14 -16.77 -8.66
N SER A 168 21.71 -16.55 -9.84
CA SER A 168 21.76 -15.21 -10.47
C SER A 168 20.52 -14.99 -11.30
N TYR A 169 19.75 -13.96 -10.95
CA TYR A 169 18.55 -13.56 -11.68
C TYR A 169 18.86 -12.40 -12.62
N ASP A 170 18.36 -12.48 -13.85
CA ASP A 170 18.41 -11.32 -14.75
C ASP A 170 17.48 -10.22 -14.23
N MET A 171 16.25 -10.59 -13.79
CA MET A 171 15.29 -9.63 -13.28
C MET A 171 14.59 -10.14 -12.02
N VAL A 172 14.43 -9.25 -11.04
CA VAL A 172 13.64 -9.50 -9.82
C VAL A 172 12.53 -8.47 -9.73
N ILE A 173 11.30 -8.92 -9.59
CA ILE A 173 10.12 -8.08 -9.39
C ILE A 173 9.57 -8.31 -7.99
N ILE A 174 9.24 -7.24 -7.28
CA ILE A 174 8.68 -7.32 -5.93
C ILE A 174 7.41 -6.49 -5.88
N ASP A 175 6.29 -7.17 -5.71
CA ASP A 175 5.00 -6.52 -5.51
C ASP A 175 4.76 -6.21 -4.02
N GLU A 176 3.99 -5.15 -3.75
CA GLU A 176 3.77 -4.60 -2.42
C GLU A 176 5.10 -4.27 -1.69
N ALA A 177 5.99 -3.61 -2.42
CA ALA A 177 7.35 -3.29 -1.95
C ALA A 177 7.39 -2.38 -0.71
N HIS A 178 6.26 -1.77 -0.32
CA HIS A 178 6.15 -1.07 0.96
C HIS A 178 6.52 -1.96 2.17
N LYS A 179 6.44 -3.29 2.05
CA LYS A 179 6.89 -4.25 3.07
C LYS A 179 8.42 -4.30 3.25
N LEU A 180 9.17 -3.61 2.38
CA LEU A 180 10.64 -3.51 2.42
C LEU A 180 11.15 -2.17 2.95
N LYS A 181 10.28 -1.29 3.44
CA LYS A 181 10.64 0.05 3.92
C LYS A 181 11.55 0.07 5.14
N ASN A 182 11.52 -0.97 5.96
CA ASN A 182 12.34 -1.11 7.16
C ASN A 182 13.52 -2.04 6.90
N ASN A 183 14.74 -1.48 6.93
CA ASN A 183 15.99 -2.20 6.69
C ASN A 183 16.35 -3.25 7.76
N LYS A 184 15.67 -3.24 8.91
CA LYS A 184 15.87 -4.22 10.00
C LYS A 184 15.03 -5.49 9.81
N THR A 185 14.19 -5.55 8.79
CA THR A 185 13.29 -6.70 8.56
C THR A 185 13.99 -7.83 7.79
N LYS A 186 13.59 -9.08 8.08
CA LYS A 186 14.05 -10.26 7.34
C LYS A 186 13.69 -10.19 5.84
N ASN A 187 12.60 -9.50 5.47
CA ASN A 187 12.24 -9.28 4.07
C ASN A 187 13.25 -8.41 3.35
N TYR A 188 13.63 -7.29 3.97
CA TYR A 188 14.62 -6.36 3.41
C TYR A 188 15.98 -7.04 3.24
N GLU A 189 16.47 -7.70 4.29
CA GLU A 189 17.74 -8.44 4.27
C GLU A 189 17.76 -9.49 3.14
N PHE A 190 16.70 -10.27 3.01
CA PHE A 190 16.59 -11.27 1.96
C PHE A 190 16.67 -10.65 0.56
N VAL A 191 15.88 -9.61 0.28
CA VAL A 191 15.86 -8.94 -1.03
C VAL A 191 17.18 -8.24 -1.35
N ARG A 192 17.82 -7.64 -0.34
CA ARG A 192 19.15 -7.01 -0.48
C ARG A 192 20.21 -8.01 -0.94
N ASN A 193 20.17 -9.23 -0.43
CA ASN A 193 21.14 -10.28 -0.74
C ASN A 193 20.87 -11.05 -2.04
N LEU A 194 19.74 -10.79 -2.73
CA LEU A 194 19.47 -11.40 -4.04
C LEU A 194 20.46 -10.90 -5.10
N ASN A 195 21.07 -11.84 -5.84
CA ASN A 195 21.87 -11.51 -7.01
C ASN A 195 20.93 -11.20 -8.18
N LYS A 196 20.90 -9.93 -8.62
CA LYS A 196 19.96 -9.44 -9.63
C LYS A 196 20.58 -8.35 -10.49
N LYS A 197 20.35 -8.42 -11.81
CA LYS A 197 20.78 -7.40 -12.77
C LYS A 197 19.75 -6.26 -12.83
N PHE A 198 18.49 -6.60 -13.06
CA PHE A 198 17.37 -5.67 -13.11
C PHE A 198 16.44 -5.86 -11.91
N CYS A 199 15.77 -4.80 -11.49
CA CYS A 199 14.88 -4.86 -10.34
C CYS A 199 13.71 -3.90 -10.46
N LEU A 200 12.48 -4.40 -10.31
CA LEU A 200 11.27 -3.60 -10.25
C LEU A 200 10.63 -3.73 -8.87
N LEU A 201 10.35 -2.61 -8.25
CA LEU A 201 9.60 -2.53 -6.99
C LEU A 201 8.23 -1.92 -7.26
N LEU A 202 7.17 -2.67 -7.02
CA LEU A 202 5.80 -2.21 -7.23
C LEU A 202 5.17 -1.86 -5.89
N THR A 203 4.63 -0.66 -5.78
CA THR A 203 3.91 -0.23 -4.57
C THR A 203 2.93 0.89 -4.90
N ALA A 204 1.79 0.92 -4.23
CA ALA A 204 0.90 2.08 -4.32
C ALA A 204 1.28 3.19 -3.34
N THR A 205 2.12 2.86 -2.35
CA THR A 205 2.49 3.75 -1.24
C THR A 205 4.00 3.71 -1.03
N PRO A 206 4.79 4.41 -1.83
CA PRO A 206 6.26 4.40 -1.72
C PRO A 206 6.74 4.98 -0.40
N ILE A 207 6.01 5.94 0.16
CA ILE A 207 6.24 6.55 1.47
C ILE A 207 4.95 6.43 2.28
N GLN A 208 5.03 6.01 3.53
CA GLN A 208 3.89 5.97 4.45
C GLN A 208 4.13 6.84 5.67
N ASN A 209 5.33 6.75 6.27
CA ASN A 209 5.58 7.34 7.56
C ASN A 209 6.86 8.18 7.63
N ARG A 210 7.90 7.88 6.87
CA ARG A 210 9.20 8.57 6.98
C ARG A 210 9.92 8.67 5.65
N ILE A 211 10.63 9.77 5.45
CA ILE A 211 11.49 9.99 4.28
C ILE A 211 12.59 8.93 4.15
N GLY A 212 13.05 8.34 5.28
CA GLY A 212 13.99 7.22 5.29
C GLY A 212 13.45 5.93 4.66
N GLU A 213 12.12 5.80 4.48
CA GLU A 213 11.54 4.64 3.80
C GLU A 213 11.89 4.62 2.32
N ILE A 214 11.90 5.81 1.68
CA ILE A 214 12.30 5.92 0.27
C ILE A 214 13.79 5.65 0.11
N PHE A 215 14.62 6.09 1.08
CA PHE A 215 16.06 5.77 1.08
C PHE A 215 16.27 4.25 1.04
N ASN A 216 15.55 3.50 1.87
CA ASN A 216 15.68 2.05 1.92
C ASN A 216 15.24 1.39 0.60
N LEU A 217 14.12 1.82 0.00
CA LEU A 217 13.66 1.28 -1.28
C LEU A 217 14.63 1.60 -2.44
N VAL A 218 15.09 2.85 -2.51
CA VAL A 218 16.05 3.26 -3.54
C VAL A 218 17.38 2.54 -3.39
N SER A 219 17.83 2.32 -2.15
CA SER A 219 19.07 1.58 -1.87
C SER A 219 19.02 0.10 -2.31
N LEU A 220 17.82 -0.51 -2.36
CA LEU A 220 17.64 -1.86 -2.92
C LEU A 220 17.81 -1.90 -4.45
N LEU A 221 17.45 -0.79 -5.15
CA LEU A 221 17.56 -0.68 -6.60
C LEU A 221 18.94 -0.23 -7.05
N LYS A 222 19.41 0.88 -6.49
CA LYS A 222 20.67 1.54 -6.82
C LYS A 222 21.41 1.93 -5.54
N PRO A 223 22.20 1.03 -4.96
CA PRO A 223 23.01 1.37 -3.79
C PRO A 223 23.87 2.63 -4.05
N GLY A 224 23.85 3.58 -3.11
CA GLY A 224 24.59 4.83 -3.22
C GLY A 224 23.93 5.95 -4.06
N HIS A 225 22.80 5.73 -4.71
CA HIS A 225 22.12 6.75 -5.54
C HIS A 225 21.68 7.98 -4.71
N LEU A 226 21.28 7.78 -3.47
CA LEU A 226 20.93 8.84 -2.52
C LEU A 226 22.06 9.16 -1.52
N GLY A 227 23.28 8.75 -1.80
CA GLY A 227 24.40 8.85 -0.85
C GLY A 227 24.39 7.75 0.22
N ASN A 228 25.12 7.95 1.31
CA ASN A 228 25.05 7.08 2.48
C ASN A 228 23.93 7.50 3.44
N GLU A 229 23.53 6.61 4.35
CA GLU A 229 22.37 6.84 5.24
C GLU A 229 22.56 8.06 6.17
N THR A 230 23.77 8.30 6.64
CA THR A 230 24.10 9.46 7.47
C THR A 230 23.97 10.76 6.68
N GLN A 231 24.59 10.85 5.51
CA GLN A 231 24.48 12.01 4.62
C GLN A 231 23.04 12.28 4.22
N PHE A 232 22.28 11.23 3.91
CA PHE A 232 20.86 11.38 3.55
C PHE A 232 20.05 11.95 4.71
N LYS A 233 20.26 11.45 5.94
CA LYS A 233 19.57 11.98 7.13
C LYS A 233 19.98 13.42 7.42
N ASP A 234 21.25 13.74 7.29
CA ASP A 234 21.77 15.11 7.53
C ASP A 234 21.22 16.12 6.52
N LEU A 235 21.02 15.70 5.27
CA LEU A 235 20.51 16.56 4.20
C LEU A 235 18.99 16.65 4.17
N PHE A 236 18.27 15.54 4.41
CA PHE A 236 16.86 15.44 4.07
C PHE A 236 15.92 15.06 5.24
N ALA A 237 16.44 14.73 6.45
CA ALA A 237 15.62 14.37 7.60
C ALA A 237 15.50 15.47 8.66
N LYS A 238 15.92 16.71 8.36
CA LYS A 238 15.78 17.86 9.27
C LYS A 238 14.38 18.44 9.17
N LYS A 239 13.86 18.96 10.30
CA LYS A 239 12.52 19.61 10.36
C LYS A 239 12.42 20.90 9.51
N ASP A 240 13.54 21.58 9.27
CA ASP A 240 13.61 22.85 8.52
C ASP A 240 14.34 22.63 7.16
N LEU A 241 13.81 21.75 6.31
CA LEU A 241 14.32 21.55 4.97
C LEU A 241 14.08 22.81 4.12
N GLN A 242 15.12 23.29 3.43
CA GLN A 242 14.97 24.37 2.45
C GLN A 242 14.33 23.82 1.16
N LEU A 243 13.60 24.67 0.44
CA LEU A 243 12.92 24.31 -0.82
C LEU A 243 13.87 23.66 -1.84
N GLU A 244 15.11 24.14 -1.91
CA GLU A 244 16.15 23.59 -2.82
C GLU A 244 16.51 22.13 -2.51
N ASP A 245 16.53 21.73 -1.24
CA ASP A 245 16.82 20.35 -0.82
C ASP A 245 15.67 19.40 -1.17
N HIS A 246 14.43 19.90 -1.08
CA HIS A 246 13.25 19.15 -1.52
C HIS A 246 13.26 18.88 -3.02
N ASP A 247 13.55 19.90 -3.84
CA ASP A 247 13.61 19.76 -5.30
C ASP A 247 14.74 18.83 -5.71
N ARG A 248 15.88 18.91 -5.04
CA ARG A 248 16.99 17.99 -5.26
C ARG A 248 16.63 16.55 -4.97
N LEU A 249 15.98 16.29 -3.82
CA LEU A 249 15.50 14.95 -3.49
C LEU A 249 14.49 14.45 -4.51
N LYS A 250 13.52 15.27 -4.89
CA LYS A 250 12.50 14.96 -5.89
C LYS A 250 13.14 14.59 -7.24
N GLN A 251 14.13 15.35 -7.69
CA GLN A 251 14.87 15.03 -8.91
C GLN A 251 15.63 13.71 -8.82
N LEU A 252 16.26 13.41 -7.69
CA LEU A 252 16.96 12.14 -7.49
C LEU A 252 16.00 10.96 -7.48
N VAL A 253 14.87 11.10 -6.80
CA VAL A 253 13.83 10.06 -6.72
C VAL A 253 13.16 9.83 -8.07
N ASN A 254 12.84 10.88 -8.83
CA ASN A 254 12.22 10.78 -10.16
C ASN A 254 13.10 10.05 -11.20
N LYS A 255 14.42 9.94 -10.97
CA LYS A 255 15.32 9.13 -11.80
C LYS A 255 15.18 7.62 -11.59
N VAL A 256 14.47 7.20 -10.56
CA VAL A 256 14.29 5.77 -10.18
C VAL A 256 12.84 5.41 -9.84
N MET A 257 11.93 6.39 -9.83
CA MET A 257 10.51 6.18 -9.50
C MET A 257 9.62 6.80 -10.55
N ILE A 258 8.58 6.07 -10.92
CA ILE A 258 7.49 6.57 -11.77
C ILE A 258 6.22 6.51 -10.95
N ARG A 259 5.44 7.57 -11.03
CA ARG A 259 4.15 7.67 -10.38
C ARG A 259 3.16 8.40 -11.27
N ASN A 260 2.11 7.71 -11.64
CA ASN A 260 0.95 8.25 -12.33
C ASN A 260 -0.25 8.29 -11.39
N ARG A 261 -1.10 9.28 -11.56
CA ARG A 261 -2.38 9.45 -10.88
C ARG A 261 -3.50 9.18 -11.85
N ARG A 262 -4.67 8.79 -11.36
CA ARG A 262 -5.86 8.58 -12.20
C ARG A 262 -6.21 9.81 -13.01
N GLN A 263 -6.10 10.99 -12.42
CA GLN A 263 -6.37 12.28 -13.08
C GLN A 263 -5.46 12.54 -14.28
N ASP A 264 -4.20 12.09 -14.21
CA ASP A 264 -3.19 12.34 -15.23
C ASP A 264 -3.30 11.39 -16.42
N THR A 265 -4.09 10.32 -16.31
CA THR A 265 -4.19 9.28 -17.35
C THR A 265 -5.16 9.62 -18.48
N GLY A 266 -6.01 10.64 -18.32
CA GLY A 266 -7.05 11.00 -19.29
C GLY A 266 -8.13 9.93 -19.48
N ILE A 267 -8.23 8.95 -18.57
CA ILE A 267 -9.21 7.87 -18.63
C ILE A 267 -10.44 8.29 -17.83
N GLU A 268 -11.61 8.07 -18.39
CA GLU A 268 -12.87 8.20 -17.64
C GLU A 268 -13.00 7.06 -16.63
N TRP A 269 -13.16 7.44 -15.37
CA TRP A 269 -13.37 6.51 -14.25
C TRP A 269 -14.83 6.51 -13.85
N SER A 270 -15.33 5.35 -13.43
CA SER A 270 -16.63 5.28 -12.75
C SER A 270 -16.63 6.16 -11.51
N LYS A 271 -17.78 6.77 -11.21
CA LYS A 271 -17.90 7.70 -10.08
C LYS A 271 -17.86 6.94 -8.75
N ARG A 272 -17.39 7.62 -7.72
CA ARG A 272 -17.44 7.15 -6.33
C ARG A 272 -18.56 7.88 -5.59
N HIS A 273 -19.47 7.13 -5.03
CA HIS A 273 -20.51 7.64 -4.14
C HIS A 273 -20.22 7.19 -2.73
N VAL A 274 -19.83 8.13 -1.88
CA VAL A 274 -19.47 7.85 -0.50
C VAL A 274 -20.59 8.30 0.42
N LYS A 275 -21.10 7.40 1.26
CA LYS A 275 -22.14 7.68 2.25
C LYS A 275 -21.66 7.26 3.63
N THR A 276 -21.76 8.16 4.59
CA THR A 276 -21.59 7.85 6.00
C THR A 276 -22.91 7.43 6.61
N ILE A 277 -22.86 6.36 7.40
CA ILE A 277 -23.99 5.86 8.18
C ILE A 277 -23.61 5.99 9.66
N SER A 278 -24.27 6.93 10.31
CA SER A 278 -24.13 7.13 11.76
C SER A 278 -25.04 6.16 12.51
N ILE A 279 -24.52 5.53 13.55
CA ILE A 279 -25.21 4.49 14.30
C ILE A 279 -25.18 4.87 15.77
N ASP A 280 -26.36 4.86 16.38
CA ASP A 280 -26.47 5.07 17.82
C ASP A 280 -26.42 3.71 18.54
N PHE A 281 -25.65 3.63 19.59
CA PHE A 281 -25.62 2.46 20.48
C PHE A 281 -26.98 2.24 21.15
N SER A 282 -27.34 0.97 21.32
CA SER A 282 -28.36 0.60 22.29
C SER A 282 -27.90 0.94 23.72
N PRO A 283 -28.82 1.09 24.69
CA PRO A 283 -28.42 1.40 26.08
C PRO A 283 -27.42 0.42 26.69
N THR A 284 -27.50 -0.86 26.30
CA THR A 284 -26.57 -1.89 26.80
C THR A 284 -25.21 -1.84 26.14
N GLU A 285 -25.15 -1.49 24.84
CA GLU A 285 -23.88 -1.24 24.14
C GLU A 285 -23.19 0.02 24.68
N GLN A 286 -23.96 1.10 24.93
CA GLN A 286 -23.45 2.32 25.52
C GLN A 286 -22.86 2.06 26.92
N ALA A 287 -23.56 1.28 27.77
CA ALA A 287 -23.07 0.93 29.09
C ALA A 287 -21.76 0.12 29.06
N LEU A 288 -21.58 -0.76 28.05
CA LEU A 288 -20.31 -1.47 27.84
C LEU A 288 -19.21 -0.51 27.39
N TYR A 289 -19.50 0.40 26.47
CA TYR A 289 -18.54 1.38 25.97
C TYR A 289 -18.09 2.33 27.09
N ASP A 290 -19.02 2.85 27.89
CA ASP A 290 -18.73 3.74 29.02
C ASP A 290 -17.87 3.02 30.08
N GLU A 291 -18.11 1.72 30.34
CA GLU A 291 -17.30 0.97 31.29
C GLU A 291 -15.84 0.81 30.80
N ILE A 292 -15.64 0.62 29.49
CA ILE A 292 -14.30 0.60 28.89
C ILE A 292 -13.65 1.97 28.96
N CYS A 293 -14.40 3.06 28.69
CA CYS A 293 -13.91 4.43 28.76
C CYS A 293 -13.43 4.82 30.16
N LYS A 294 -14.12 4.40 31.22
CA LYS A 294 -13.71 4.63 32.61
C LYS A 294 -12.31 4.10 32.94
N LEU A 295 -11.83 3.08 32.21
CA LEU A 295 -10.47 2.59 32.41
C LEU A 295 -9.40 3.66 32.10
N LYS A 296 -9.70 4.62 31.24
CA LYS A 296 -8.77 5.73 30.93
C LYS A 296 -8.56 6.68 32.11
N GLU A 297 -9.57 6.82 32.96
CA GLU A 297 -9.54 7.71 34.12
C GLU A 297 -8.67 7.15 35.25
N ASN A 298 -8.34 5.85 35.21
CA ASN A 298 -7.55 5.21 36.23
C ASN A 298 -6.04 5.33 35.95
N PRO A 299 -5.27 6.05 36.81
CA PRO A 299 -3.84 6.24 36.63
C PRO A 299 -3.02 4.95 36.52
N SER A 300 -3.52 3.85 37.09
CA SER A 300 -2.85 2.53 37.03
C SER A 300 -2.76 1.98 35.60
N TYR A 301 -3.62 2.41 34.69
CA TYR A 301 -3.70 1.91 33.31
C TYR A 301 -3.04 2.82 32.28
N THR A 302 -2.39 3.91 32.69
CA THR A 302 -1.72 4.87 31.78
C THR A 302 -0.73 4.19 30.84
N LYS A 303 -0.02 3.15 31.30
CA LYS A 303 0.93 2.36 30.48
C LYS A 303 0.23 1.43 29.48
N HIS A 304 -1.06 1.20 29.63
CA HIS A 304 -1.86 0.26 28.84
C HIS A 304 -2.90 0.95 27.96
N MET A 305 -2.78 2.26 27.77
CA MET A 305 -3.73 3.08 27.03
C MET A 305 -4.04 2.53 25.63
N PHE A 306 -3.01 2.02 24.92
CA PHE A 306 -3.18 1.38 23.60
C PHE A 306 -4.11 0.17 23.66
N SER A 307 -4.03 -0.65 24.72
CA SER A 307 -4.91 -1.81 24.89
C SER A 307 -6.34 -1.39 25.17
N ILE A 308 -6.54 -0.32 25.95
CA ILE A 308 -7.89 0.24 26.24
C ILE A 308 -8.53 0.76 24.95
N MET A 309 -7.79 1.48 24.12
CA MET A 309 -8.31 1.91 22.82
C MET A 309 -8.69 0.78 21.90
N THR A 310 -7.89 -0.28 21.92
CA THR A 310 -8.24 -1.47 21.15
C THR A 310 -9.59 -2.00 21.59
N LEU A 311 -9.84 -2.06 22.92
CA LEU A 311 -11.14 -2.46 23.48
C LEU A 311 -12.27 -1.49 23.09
N GLU A 312 -12.06 -0.17 23.08
CA GLU A 312 -13.05 0.80 22.62
C GLU A 312 -13.45 0.56 21.16
N ARG A 313 -12.45 0.37 20.27
CA ARG A 313 -12.70 0.07 18.86
C ARG A 313 -13.38 -1.29 18.68
N GLU A 314 -12.98 -2.29 19.46
CA GLU A 314 -13.62 -3.59 19.46
C GLU A 314 -15.07 -3.48 19.90
N CYS A 315 -15.37 -2.64 20.90
CA CYS A 315 -16.73 -2.36 21.36
C CYS A 315 -17.58 -1.72 20.25
N CYS A 316 -17.03 -0.77 19.50
CA CYS A 316 -17.70 -0.20 18.32
C CYS A 316 -17.94 -1.23 17.21
N SER A 317 -17.16 -2.29 17.16
CA SER A 317 -17.29 -3.37 16.18
C SER A 317 -18.29 -4.43 16.63
N SER A 318 -17.99 -5.13 17.72
CA SER A 318 -18.91 -6.12 18.31
C SER A 318 -18.50 -6.50 19.74
N ARG A 319 -19.47 -6.90 20.57
CA ARG A 319 -19.21 -7.47 21.90
C ARG A 319 -18.32 -8.71 21.83
N GLU A 320 -18.43 -9.50 20.75
CA GLU A 320 -17.64 -10.70 20.52
C GLU A 320 -16.15 -10.38 20.38
N ALA A 321 -15.80 -9.23 19.78
CA ALA A 321 -14.43 -8.78 19.68
C ALA A 321 -13.86 -8.43 21.05
N VAL A 322 -14.59 -7.66 21.86
CA VAL A 322 -14.21 -7.32 23.25
C VAL A 322 -14.04 -8.59 24.08
N TYR A 323 -15.02 -9.50 23.99
CA TYR A 323 -14.99 -10.79 24.72
C TYR A 323 -13.70 -11.57 24.43
N MET A 324 -13.33 -11.70 23.15
CA MET A 324 -12.15 -12.46 22.76
C MET A 324 -10.86 -11.84 23.30
N THR A 325 -10.78 -10.51 23.33
CA THR A 325 -9.60 -9.81 23.85
C THR A 325 -9.52 -9.91 25.37
N ILE A 326 -10.62 -9.73 26.10
CA ILE A 326 -10.64 -9.92 27.57
C ILE A 326 -10.29 -11.35 27.94
N LYS A 327 -10.88 -12.34 27.26
CA LYS A 327 -10.56 -13.76 27.46
C LYS A 327 -9.09 -14.07 27.25
N LYS A 328 -8.51 -13.54 26.17
CA LYS A 328 -7.08 -13.69 25.89
C LYS A 328 -6.19 -13.04 26.96
N MET A 329 -6.57 -11.87 27.49
CA MET A 329 -5.85 -11.22 28.58
C MET A 329 -5.87 -12.06 29.86
N GLN A 330 -6.98 -12.76 30.14
CA GLN A 330 -7.08 -13.68 31.26
C GLN A 330 -6.20 -14.92 31.08
N GLU A 331 -6.22 -15.55 29.87
CA GLU A 331 -5.46 -16.77 29.58
C GLU A 331 -3.93 -16.54 29.56
N GLU A 332 -3.48 -15.38 29.10
CA GLU A 332 -2.05 -15.06 28.99
C GLU A 332 -1.46 -14.49 30.30
N GLU A 333 -2.23 -14.46 31.41
CA GLU A 333 -1.84 -13.86 32.71
C GLU A 333 -1.22 -12.44 32.55
N LYS A 334 -1.56 -11.77 31.48
CA LYS A 334 -1.13 -10.38 31.28
C LYS A 334 -1.97 -9.49 32.19
N HIS A 335 -1.40 -9.05 33.30
CA HIS A 335 -2.00 -8.11 34.25
C HIS A 335 -2.15 -6.70 33.66
N ILE A 336 -2.69 -6.59 32.44
CA ILE A 336 -2.96 -5.31 31.77
C ILE A 336 -4.12 -4.60 32.47
N LEU A 337 -5.16 -5.38 32.79
CA LEU A 337 -6.33 -4.92 33.54
C LEU A 337 -6.45 -5.71 34.84
N GLY A 338 -6.92 -5.05 35.91
CA GLY A 338 -7.22 -5.73 37.17
C GLY A 338 -8.38 -6.72 37.00
N ALA A 339 -8.39 -7.79 37.81
CA ALA A 339 -9.42 -8.84 37.74
C ALA A 339 -10.84 -8.27 37.91
N SER A 340 -11.03 -7.26 38.76
CA SER A 340 -12.32 -6.60 38.99
C SER A 340 -12.79 -5.85 37.72
N ALA A 341 -11.92 -5.13 37.05
CA ALA A 341 -12.27 -4.43 35.81
C ALA A 341 -12.66 -5.41 34.69
N MET A 342 -11.89 -6.50 34.52
CA MET A 342 -12.24 -7.55 33.58
C MET A 342 -13.59 -8.20 33.87
N MET A 343 -13.90 -8.41 35.15
CA MET A 343 -15.18 -8.99 35.57
C MET A 343 -16.37 -8.06 35.26
N HIS A 344 -16.25 -6.76 35.54
CA HIS A 344 -17.29 -5.78 35.20
C HIS A 344 -17.51 -5.66 33.69
N ILE A 345 -16.44 -5.66 32.90
CA ILE A 345 -16.57 -5.65 31.43
C ILE A 345 -17.27 -6.92 30.94
N MET A 346 -16.90 -8.11 31.47
CA MET A 346 -17.56 -9.38 31.11
C MET A 346 -19.04 -9.39 31.48
N GLU A 347 -19.42 -8.81 32.61
CA GLU A 347 -20.81 -8.65 32.98
C GLU A 347 -21.57 -7.77 31.98
N LYS A 348 -20.99 -6.63 31.57
CA LYS A 348 -21.58 -5.76 30.57
C LYS A 348 -21.68 -6.40 29.19
N ILE A 349 -20.67 -7.17 28.76
CA ILE A 349 -20.71 -7.96 27.52
C ILE A 349 -21.94 -8.91 27.51
N ASN A 350 -22.23 -9.58 28.63
CA ASN A 350 -23.35 -10.51 28.72
C ASN A 350 -24.72 -9.79 28.68
N GLN A 351 -24.78 -8.51 29.01
CA GLN A 351 -26.00 -7.68 28.95
C GLN A 351 -26.32 -7.16 27.54
N VAL A 352 -25.35 -7.18 26.63
CA VAL A 352 -25.57 -6.73 25.23
C VAL A 352 -26.27 -7.84 24.45
N GLU A 353 -27.53 -7.64 24.13
CA GLU A 353 -28.34 -8.65 23.40
C GLU A 353 -28.21 -8.50 21.89
N GLN A 354 -28.12 -7.27 21.38
CA GLN A 354 -28.13 -6.96 19.95
C GLN A 354 -26.94 -6.07 19.60
N ASN A 355 -26.49 -6.15 18.35
CA ASN A 355 -25.48 -5.27 17.79
C ASN A 355 -26.15 -4.30 16.81
N SER A 356 -26.25 -3.02 17.20
CA SER A 356 -26.91 -1.95 16.44
C SER A 356 -26.32 -1.79 15.06
N LYS A 357 -24.99 -1.87 14.95
CA LYS A 357 -24.26 -1.78 13.68
C LYS A 357 -24.58 -2.94 12.73
N ALA A 358 -24.68 -4.16 13.25
CA ALA A 358 -25.04 -5.33 12.45
C ALA A 358 -26.49 -5.30 11.96
N LEU A 359 -27.42 -4.78 12.78
CA LEU A 359 -28.81 -4.56 12.36
C LEU A 359 -28.90 -3.58 11.18
N GLU A 360 -28.15 -2.50 11.24
CA GLU A 360 -28.15 -1.50 10.15
C GLU A 360 -27.51 -2.07 8.88
N VAL A 361 -26.48 -2.92 8.99
CA VAL A 361 -25.90 -3.64 7.85
C VAL A 361 -26.95 -4.53 7.17
N VAL A 362 -27.75 -5.28 7.94
CA VAL A 362 -28.80 -6.14 7.36
C VAL A 362 -29.82 -5.31 6.58
N LYS A 363 -30.31 -4.20 7.16
CA LYS A 363 -31.24 -3.28 6.47
C LYS A 363 -30.63 -2.75 5.18
N LEU A 364 -29.40 -2.31 5.23
CA LEU A 364 -28.70 -1.77 4.07
C LEU A 364 -28.56 -2.81 2.95
N ILE A 365 -28.14 -4.04 3.27
CA ILE A 365 -27.98 -5.12 2.28
C ILE A 365 -29.33 -5.48 1.64
N GLN A 366 -30.40 -5.55 2.45
CA GLN A 366 -31.75 -5.80 1.93
C GLN A 366 -32.25 -4.71 0.98
N GLN A 367 -31.92 -3.43 1.29
CA GLN A 367 -32.27 -2.30 0.41
C GLN A 367 -31.48 -2.32 -0.90
N LEU A 368 -30.18 -2.65 -0.84
CA LEU A 368 -29.32 -2.66 -2.03
C LEU A 368 -29.66 -3.80 -2.99
N ASN A 369 -30.04 -4.96 -2.48
CA ASN A 369 -30.32 -6.19 -3.24
C ASN A 369 -29.23 -6.56 -4.28
N GLU A 370 -27.98 -6.17 -4.02
CA GLU A 370 -26.79 -6.39 -4.84
C GLU A 370 -25.71 -7.14 -4.07
N LYS A 371 -24.63 -7.51 -4.77
CA LYS A 371 -23.44 -8.07 -4.10
C LYS A 371 -22.72 -6.99 -3.34
N VAL A 372 -22.34 -7.29 -2.09
CA VAL A 372 -21.71 -6.36 -1.17
C VAL A 372 -20.45 -6.96 -0.55
N ILE A 373 -19.41 -6.13 -0.42
CA ILE A 373 -18.21 -6.50 0.34
C ILE A 373 -18.25 -5.75 1.67
N ILE A 374 -18.16 -6.49 2.77
CA ILE A 374 -18.03 -5.93 4.11
C ILE A 374 -16.58 -6.06 4.57
N PHE A 375 -15.96 -4.96 4.98
CA PHE A 375 -14.64 -4.97 5.61
C PHE A 375 -14.76 -4.78 7.12
N THR A 376 -14.17 -5.70 7.88
CA THR A 376 -14.01 -5.62 9.34
C THR A 376 -12.56 -5.85 9.73
N GLU A 377 -12.10 -5.24 10.83
CA GLU A 377 -10.75 -5.47 11.33
C GLU A 377 -10.67 -6.73 12.20
N TYR A 378 -11.79 -7.12 12.82
CA TYR A 378 -11.80 -8.16 13.86
C TYR A 378 -12.36 -9.49 13.35
N ARG A 379 -11.61 -10.55 13.62
CA ARG A 379 -12.04 -11.92 13.27
C ARG A 379 -13.29 -12.35 14.01
N ALA A 380 -13.44 -11.95 15.26
CA ALA A 380 -14.62 -12.26 16.05
C ALA A 380 -15.87 -11.64 15.44
N THR A 381 -15.80 -10.36 15.05
CA THR A 381 -16.86 -9.65 14.32
C THR A 381 -17.17 -10.31 12.98
N GLN A 382 -16.15 -10.77 12.23
CA GLN A 382 -16.38 -11.49 10.96
C GLN A 382 -17.22 -12.76 11.19
N ILE A 383 -16.92 -13.54 12.21
CA ILE A 383 -17.64 -14.77 12.53
C ILE A 383 -19.08 -14.45 12.99
N TYR A 384 -19.22 -13.44 13.84
CA TYR A 384 -20.52 -12.95 14.29
C TYR A 384 -21.38 -12.47 13.11
N LEU A 385 -20.84 -11.61 12.25
CA LEU A 385 -21.56 -11.13 11.08
C LEU A 385 -21.97 -12.25 10.13
N GLN A 386 -21.12 -13.25 9.92
CA GLN A 386 -21.47 -14.41 9.09
C GLN A 386 -22.68 -15.16 9.65
N TRP A 387 -22.68 -15.42 10.94
CA TRP A 387 -23.82 -16.06 11.63
C TRP A 387 -25.06 -15.18 11.58
N PHE A 388 -24.93 -13.88 11.90
CA PHE A 388 -26.05 -12.95 11.97
C PHE A 388 -26.72 -12.72 10.62
N LEU A 389 -25.94 -12.59 9.55
CA LEU A 389 -26.46 -12.48 8.17
C LEU A 389 -27.20 -13.76 7.77
N GLN A 390 -26.70 -14.93 8.14
CA GLN A 390 -27.35 -16.21 7.87
C GLN A 390 -28.72 -16.32 8.59
N GLN A 391 -28.83 -15.85 9.84
CA GLN A 391 -30.11 -15.82 10.57
C GLN A 391 -31.14 -14.89 9.88
N ASN A 392 -30.67 -13.89 9.15
CA ASN A 392 -31.52 -12.97 8.38
C ASN A 392 -31.68 -13.38 6.91
N GLY A 393 -31.36 -14.62 6.54
CA GLY A 393 -31.54 -15.16 5.19
C GLY A 393 -30.55 -14.63 4.14
N ILE A 394 -29.48 -13.95 4.57
CA ILE A 394 -28.47 -13.39 3.67
C ILE A 394 -27.29 -14.33 3.54
N SER A 395 -27.01 -14.80 2.32
CA SER A 395 -25.88 -15.68 2.06
C SER A 395 -24.55 -14.93 2.10
N SER A 396 -23.59 -15.41 2.89
CA SER A 396 -22.30 -14.76 3.04
C SER A 396 -21.13 -15.73 3.05
N VAL A 397 -19.97 -15.26 2.60
CA VAL A 397 -18.71 -16.01 2.62
C VAL A 397 -17.63 -15.23 3.37
N PRO A 398 -16.88 -15.86 4.27
CA PRO A 398 -15.78 -15.21 4.97
C PRO A 398 -14.51 -15.21 4.11
N PHE A 399 -13.78 -14.08 4.11
CA PHE A 399 -12.51 -13.97 3.43
C PHE A 399 -11.45 -13.38 4.37
N ARG A 400 -10.47 -14.19 4.79
CA ARG A 400 -9.50 -13.80 5.83
C ARG A 400 -8.08 -14.28 5.56
N GLY A 401 -7.13 -13.67 6.24
CA GLY A 401 -5.76 -14.17 6.34
C GLY A 401 -5.72 -15.61 6.89
N GLY A 402 -4.65 -16.34 6.59
CA GLY A 402 -4.47 -17.72 7.05
C GLY A 402 -5.24 -18.80 6.27
N PHE A 403 -6.17 -18.44 5.38
CA PHE A 403 -6.75 -19.42 4.46
C PHE A 403 -5.72 -19.89 3.44
N LYS A 404 -5.69 -21.21 3.17
CA LYS A 404 -4.96 -21.75 2.02
C LYS A 404 -5.47 -21.10 0.73
N ARG A 405 -4.59 -20.94 -0.24
CA ARG A 405 -4.89 -20.28 -1.50
C ARG A 405 -6.10 -20.86 -2.23
N SER A 406 -6.13 -22.19 -2.41
CA SER A 406 -7.28 -22.87 -3.04
C SER A 406 -8.62 -22.53 -2.36
N LYS A 407 -8.61 -22.35 -1.03
CA LYS A 407 -9.80 -21.92 -0.29
C LYS A 407 -10.15 -20.46 -0.59
N LYS A 408 -9.15 -19.57 -0.76
CA LYS A 408 -9.38 -18.18 -1.13
C LYS A 408 -10.00 -18.07 -2.54
N ASP A 409 -9.45 -18.79 -3.49
CA ASP A 409 -9.97 -18.82 -4.88
C ASP A 409 -11.40 -19.36 -4.90
N TRP A 410 -11.65 -20.46 -4.20
CA TRP A 410 -13.00 -21.02 -4.07
C TRP A 410 -14.00 -20.06 -3.39
N MET A 411 -13.61 -19.34 -2.34
CA MET A 411 -14.46 -18.34 -1.70
C MET A 411 -14.79 -17.16 -2.61
N LYS A 412 -13.82 -16.73 -3.42
CA LYS A 412 -14.03 -15.70 -4.43
C LYS A 412 -15.04 -16.14 -5.49
N ASP A 413 -14.93 -17.37 -5.99
CA ASP A 413 -15.85 -17.91 -6.99
C ASP A 413 -17.24 -18.12 -6.38
N LEU A 414 -17.32 -18.60 -5.13
CA LEU A 414 -18.58 -18.72 -4.41
C LEU A 414 -19.26 -17.35 -4.23
N PHE A 415 -18.50 -16.29 -3.92
CA PHE A 415 -19.03 -14.93 -3.86
C PHE A 415 -19.49 -14.44 -5.22
N ARG A 416 -18.74 -14.73 -6.29
CA ARG A 416 -19.11 -14.32 -7.64
C ARG A 416 -20.43 -14.97 -8.09
N GLU A 417 -20.63 -16.26 -7.80
CA GLU A 417 -21.71 -17.02 -8.38
C GLU A 417 -22.95 -17.12 -7.49
N ARG A 418 -22.76 -17.30 -6.18
CA ARG A 418 -23.86 -17.71 -5.28
C ARG A 418 -24.09 -16.80 -4.09
N ALA A 419 -23.04 -16.40 -3.37
CA ALA A 419 -23.21 -15.59 -2.16
C ALA A 419 -23.48 -14.12 -2.49
N GLN A 420 -24.31 -13.47 -1.68
CA GLN A 420 -24.59 -12.05 -1.80
C GLN A 420 -23.52 -11.20 -1.13
N VAL A 421 -22.94 -11.67 -0.03
CA VAL A 421 -22.01 -10.90 0.80
C VAL A 421 -20.66 -11.60 0.90
N LEU A 422 -19.58 -10.82 0.75
CA LEU A 422 -18.22 -11.23 1.12
C LEU A 422 -17.81 -10.46 2.37
N ILE A 423 -17.49 -11.14 3.46
CA ILE A 423 -17.01 -10.52 4.70
C ILE A 423 -15.49 -10.68 4.76
N ALA A 424 -14.76 -9.60 4.51
CA ALA A 424 -13.30 -9.60 4.44
C ALA A 424 -12.67 -9.01 5.70
N THR A 425 -11.65 -9.68 6.23
CA THR A 425 -10.69 -9.02 7.14
C THR A 425 -9.58 -8.36 6.33
N GLU A 426 -8.87 -7.39 6.92
CA GLU A 426 -7.80 -6.65 6.25
C GLU A 426 -6.77 -7.57 5.58
N ALA A 427 -6.17 -8.49 6.35
CA ALA A 427 -5.21 -9.47 5.85
C ALA A 427 -5.80 -10.43 4.79
N GLY A 428 -7.12 -10.63 4.80
CA GLY A 428 -7.81 -11.41 3.78
C GLY A 428 -7.96 -10.63 2.47
N GLY A 429 -8.37 -9.37 2.57
CA GLY A 429 -8.69 -8.51 1.43
C GLY A 429 -7.48 -8.03 0.62
N GLU A 430 -6.24 -8.17 1.12
CA GLU A 430 -5.06 -7.77 0.38
C GLU A 430 -4.95 -8.50 -0.97
N GLY A 431 -4.82 -7.72 -2.05
CA GLY A 431 -4.49 -8.21 -3.38
C GLY A 431 -5.61 -8.85 -4.20
N ILE A 432 -6.79 -9.09 -3.62
CA ILE A 432 -7.91 -9.70 -4.36
C ILE A 432 -8.53 -8.72 -5.37
N ASN A 433 -8.86 -9.22 -6.56
CA ASN A 433 -9.66 -8.50 -7.55
C ASN A 433 -11.14 -8.89 -7.42
N LEU A 434 -12.00 -7.93 -7.08
CA LEU A 434 -13.44 -8.09 -6.88
C LEU A 434 -14.23 -7.10 -7.72
N GLN A 435 -13.72 -6.71 -8.88
CA GLN A 435 -14.26 -5.69 -9.78
C GLN A 435 -15.69 -6.00 -10.28
N PHE A 436 -16.13 -7.24 -10.19
CA PHE A 436 -17.50 -7.62 -10.50
C PHE A 436 -18.53 -7.13 -9.46
N CYS A 437 -18.07 -6.63 -8.32
CA CYS A 437 -18.86 -5.97 -7.28
C CYS A 437 -18.59 -4.47 -7.30
N ASN A 438 -19.58 -3.65 -6.97
CA ASN A 438 -19.46 -2.19 -6.93
C ASN A 438 -19.94 -1.59 -5.58
N GLN A 439 -20.24 -2.42 -4.57
CA GLN A 439 -20.72 -1.99 -3.26
C GLN A 439 -19.72 -2.39 -2.18
N ILE A 440 -19.28 -1.44 -1.34
CA ILE A 440 -18.43 -1.68 -0.16
C ILE A 440 -19.11 -1.12 1.08
N ILE A 441 -19.09 -1.91 2.15
CA ILE A 441 -19.39 -1.46 3.51
C ILE A 441 -18.10 -1.56 4.33
N ASN A 442 -17.60 -0.44 4.81
CA ASN A 442 -16.57 -0.38 5.83
C ASN A 442 -17.24 -0.45 7.20
N TYR A 443 -17.37 -1.67 7.70
CA TYR A 443 -17.97 -1.93 9.00
C TYR A 443 -17.09 -1.38 10.12
N ASP A 444 -15.77 -1.57 10.01
CA ASP A 444 -14.77 -0.94 10.86
C ASP A 444 -13.89 -0.02 10.01
N LEU A 445 -13.69 1.20 10.50
CA LEU A 445 -12.84 2.20 9.83
C LEU A 445 -11.38 2.00 10.23
N PRO A 446 -10.46 1.93 9.25
CA PRO A 446 -9.04 1.85 9.55
C PRO A 446 -8.52 3.23 10.00
N TRP A 447 -7.51 3.23 10.88
CA TRP A 447 -6.82 4.47 11.27
C TRP A 447 -6.09 5.12 10.08
N ASN A 448 -5.54 4.29 9.22
CA ASN A 448 -4.76 4.73 8.07
C ASN A 448 -5.68 4.89 6.85
N PRO A 449 -5.86 6.11 6.31
CA PRO A 449 -6.70 6.37 5.14
C PRO A 449 -6.24 5.59 3.90
N MET A 450 -4.95 5.27 3.77
CA MET A 450 -4.44 4.48 2.67
C MET A 450 -4.99 3.04 2.66
N ARG A 451 -5.34 2.49 3.82
CA ARG A 451 -6.02 1.19 3.89
C ARG A 451 -7.44 1.28 3.34
N LEU A 452 -8.14 2.40 3.59
CA LEU A 452 -9.45 2.63 3.01
C LEU A 452 -9.36 2.68 1.48
N GLU A 453 -8.40 3.43 0.92
CA GLU A 453 -8.14 3.46 -0.52
C GLU A 453 -7.74 2.08 -1.08
N GLN A 454 -6.97 1.30 -0.35
CA GLN A 454 -6.67 -0.08 -0.73
C GLN A 454 -7.92 -0.97 -0.76
N ARG A 455 -8.87 -0.81 0.19
CA ARG A 455 -10.16 -1.51 0.17
C ARG A 455 -11.00 -1.10 -1.04
N ILE A 456 -11.15 0.20 -1.28
CA ILE A 456 -11.87 0.75 -2.45
C ILE A 456 -11.24 0.26 -3.74
N GLY A 457 -9.92 0.25 -3.84
CA GLY A 457 -9.16 -0.27 -4.97
C GLY A 457 -9.35 -1.77 -5.25
N ARG A 458 -10.11 -2.52 -4.44
CA ARG A 458 -10.50 -3.91 -4.75
C ARG A 458 -11.60 -3.98 -5.78
N ILE A 459 -12.46 -2.96 -5.85
CA ILE A 459 -13.59 -2.87 -6.79
C ILE A 459 -13.46 -1.71 -7.76
N HIS A 460 -12.90 -0.57 -7.34
CA HIS A 460 -12.70 0.60 -8.18
C HIS A 460 -11.34 0.53 -8.87
N ARG A 461 -11.32 -0.16 -10.00
CA ARG A 461 -10.13 -0.38 -10.84
C ARG A 461 -10.43 -0.05 -12.28
N LEU A 462 -9.39 0.06 -13.08
CA LEU A 462 -9.50 0.20 -14.52
C LEU A 462 -10.42 -0.89 -15.10
N GLY A 463 -11.44 -0.48 -15.90
CA GLY A 463 -12.46 -1.36 -16.43
C GLY A 463 -13.64 -1.62 -15.49
N GLN A 464 -13.79 -0.87 -14.39
CA GLN A 464 -15.04 -0.82 -13.64
C GLN A 464 -16.02 0.10 -14.36
N GLU A 465 -17.08 -0.49 -14.90
CA GLU A 465 -18.08 0.22 -15.70
C GLU A 465 -19.21 0.84 -14.86
N ARG A 466 -19.42 0.28 -13.64
CA ARG A 466 -20.48 0.74 -12.73
C ARG A 466 -19.94 1.71 -11.71
N ASP A 467 -20.75 2.70 -11.36
CA ASP A 467 -20.45 3.58 -10.23
C ASP A 467 -20.26 2.78 -8.94
N VAL A 468 -19.29 3.18 -8.14
CA VAL A 468 -18.90 2.49 -6.92
C VAL A 468 -19.51 3.19 -5.71
N HIS A 469 -20.20 2.42 -4.87
CA HIS A 469 -20.85 2.91 -3.67
C HIS A 469 -20.08 2.44 -2.44
N ILE A 470 -19.73 3.37 -1.57
CA ILE A 470 -18.91 3.16 -0.38
C ILE A 470 -19.70 3.63 0.83
N TYR A 471 -20.02 2.71 1.72
CA TYR A 471 -20.74 2.98 2.96
C TYR A 471 -19.76 2.86 4.13
N ASN A 472 -19.55 3.96 4.82
CA ASN A 472 -18.69 3.99 6.00
C ASN A 472 -19.57 4.04 7.24
N MET A 473 -19.44 3.04 8.10
CA MET A 473 -20.20 2.95 9.33
C MET A 473 -19.40 3.51 10.49
N ALA A 474 -20.03 4.35 11.30
CA ALA A 474 -19.42 4.89 12.51
C ALA A 474 -20.45 5.03 13.61
N THR A 475 -20.05 4.67 14.83
CA THR A 475 -20.91 4.80 16.01
C THR A 475 -20.78 6.20 16.56
N SER A 476 -21.95 6.88 16.75
CA SER A 476 -22.05 8.23 17.28
C SER A 476 -21.47 8.34 18.69
N GLY A 477 -20.83 9.47 19.02
CA GLY A 477 -20.29 9.71 20.35
C GLY A 477 -19.08 8.83 20.72
N THR A 478 -18.49 8.12 19.77
CA THR A 478 -17.37 7.21 20.02
C THR A 478 -16.08 7.61 19.30
N VAL A 479 -15.01 6.88 19.57
CA VAL A 479 -13.73 7.01 18.85
C VAL A 479 -13.89 6.86 17.34
N GLU A 480 -14.85 6.08 16.84
CA GLU A 480 -15.09 5.93 15.39
C GLU A 480 -15.64 7.22 14.75
N GLU A 481 -16.51 7.96 15.41
CA GLU A 481 -16.98 9.25 14.91
C GLU A 481 -15.83 10.24 14.77
N HIS A 482 -14.89 10.24 15.73
CA HIS A 482 -13.70 11.09 15.65
C HIS A 482 -12.77 10.68 14.51
N ILE A 483 -12.54 9.35 14.33
CA ILE A 483 -11.78 8.82 13.19
C ILE A 483 -12.45 9.22 11.87
N LEU A 484 -13.78 9.10 11.81
CA LEU A 484 -14.55 9.45 10.63
C LEU A 484 -14.41 10.94 10.29
N LYS A 485 -14.60 11.83 11.25
CA LYS A 485 -14.42 13.29 11.06
C LYS A 485 -13.01 13.60 10.58
N LEU A 486 -12.00 13.02 11.20
CA LEU A 486 -10.61 13.15 10.78
C LEU A 486 -10.34 12.60 9.36
N LEU A 487 -10.91 11.47 9.03
CA LEU A 487 -10.78 10.90 7.69
C LEU A 487 -11.56 11.71 6.65
N TYR A 488 -12.75 12.20 6.99
CA TYR A 488 -13.69 12.83 6.03
C TYR A 488 -13.51 14.32 5.84
N GLU A 489 -13.29 15.08 6.88
CA GLU A 489 -12.91 16.50 6.73
C GLU A 489 -11.60 16.62 5.95
N LYS A 490 -10.76 15.55 6.02
CA LYS A 490 -9.54 15.44 5.25
C LYS A 490 -9.70 14.68 3.93
N ILE A 491 -10.62 13.71 3.80
CA ILE A 491 -10.87 13.03 2.52
C ILE A 491 -11.64 13.93 1.52
N GLN A 492 -12.51 14.83 1.94
CA GLN A 492 -13.01 15.91 1.05
C GLN A 492 -11.90 16.91 0.66
N LEU A 493 -10.99 17.19 1.56
CA LEU A 493 -9.69 17.80 1.24
C LEU A 493 -8.86 16.83 0.35
N PHE A 494 -8.97 15.52 0.52
CA PHE A 494 -8.28 14.49 -0.24
C PHE A 494 -8.81 14.33 -1.67
N GLU A 495 -10.09 14.40 -1.93
CA GLU A 495 -10.62 14.32 -3.31
C GLU A 495 -10.26 15.56 -4.13
N ASN A 496 -10.18 16.73 -3.47
CA ASN A 496 -9.70 17.97 -4.10
C ASN A 496 -8.17 18.13 -4.06
N VAL A 497 -7.45 17.35 -3.22
CA VAL A 497 -6.04 17.54 -2.85
C VAL A 497 -5.19 16.26 -3.04
N ILE A 498 -5.76 15.11 -3.46
CA ILE A 498 -4.95 13.88 -3.73
C ILE A 498 -3.80 14.17 -4.71
N GLY A 499 -3.92 15.23 -5.53
CA GLY A 499 -2.82 15.83 -6.26
C GLY A 499 -1.66 16.33 -5.40
N ASN A 500 -1.95 16.93 -4.28
CA ASN A 500 -0.98 17.61 -3.40
C ASN A 500 -0.62 16.79 -2.16
N LEU A 501 -1.35 15.72 -1.85
CA LEU A 501 -1.12 14.94 -0.62
C LEU A 501 0.26 14.32 -0.59
N ASP A 502 0.79 13.89 -1.73
CA ASP A 502 2.17 13.38 -1.80
C ASP A 502 3.20 14.46 -1.53
N ASP A 503 2.94 15.69 -1.95
CA ASP A 503 3.80 16.83 -1.61
C ASP A 503 3.66 17.20 -0.12
N ILE A 504 2.48 16.97 0.47
CA ILE A 504 2.23 17.22 1.90
C ILE A 504 2.75 16.06 2.76
N LEU A 505 2.53 14.81 2.35
CA LEU A 505 3.02 13.63 3.09
C LEU A 505 4.55 13.49 3.04
N THR A 506 5.20 14.09 2.04
CA THR A 506 6.67 14.21 2.04
C THR A 506 7.18 15.30 2.99
N ARG A 507 6.32 16.25 3.41
CA ARG A 507 6.69 17.35 4.30
C ARG A 507 6.33 17.10 5.76
N ILE A 508 5.38 16.21 6.04
CA ILE A 508 4.96 15.85 7.40
C ILE A 508 5.44 14.45 7.69
N ASP A 509 6.24 14.29 8.73
CA ASP A 509 6.56 12.97 9.27
C ASP A 509 5.25 12.36 9.80
N ILE A 510 4.64 11.44 9.05
CA ILE A 510 3.33 10.85 9.37
C ILE A 510 3.36 10.13 10.71
N GLN A 511 4.52 9.69 11.15
CA GLN A 511 4.66 9.07 12.47
C GLN A 511 4.57 10.13 13.58
N ASP A 512 5.06 11.36 13.33
CA ASP A 512 4.80 12.48 14.22
C ASP A 512 3.32 12.88 14.16
N ALA A 513 2.69 12.87 13.00
CA ALA A 513 1.26 13.13 12.85
C ALA A 513 0.38 12.01 13.44
N GLU A 514 0.71 10.73 13.26
CA GLU A 514 0.04 9.62 13.95
C GLU A 514 0.32 9.66 15.46
N THR A 515 1.54 9.98 15.87
CA THR A 515 1.93 10.09 17.29
C THR A 515 1.30 11.33 17.92
N GLU A 516 1.25 12.45 17.22
CA GLU A 516 0.62 13.69 17.69
C GLU A 516 -0.91 13.56 17.71
N LEU A 517 -1.49 12.90 16.72
CA LEU A 517 -2.89 12.52 16.70
C LEU A 517 -3.21 11.53 17.83
N HIS A 518 -2.34 10.57 18.06
CA HIS A 518 -2.37 9.70 19.23
C HIS A 518 -2.29 10.51 20.52
N GLN A 519 -1.35 11.43 20.65
CA GLN A 519 -1.22 12.28 21.84
C GLN A 519 -2.45 13.17 22.05
N ILE A 520 -2.99 13.76 20.98
CA ILE A 520 -4.21 14.58 21.02
C ILE A 520 -5.41 13.73 21.47
N LEU A 521 -5.55 12.52 20.94
CA LEU A 521 -6.63 11.61 21.30
C LEU A 521 -6.48 11.00 22.71
N PHE A 522 -5.26 11.05 23.29
CA PHE A 522 -4.92 10.36 24.55
C PHE A 522 -4.62 11.26 25.73
N GLN A 523 -4.12 12.50 25.48
CA GLN A 523 -3.66 13.43 26.53
C GLN A 523 -4.60 14.64 26.65
N HIS A 524 -5.89 14.45 26.43
CA HIS A 524 -6.87 15.52 26.62
C HIS A 524 -7.52 15.43 28.01
N GLU A 525 -7.74 16.58 28.61
CA GLU A 525 -8.42 16.70 29.90
C GLU A 525 -9.95 16.69 29.77
N SER A 526 -10.49 16.93 28.55
CA SER A 526 -11.92 16.91 28.24
C SER A 526 -12.16 16.76 26.74
N ASP A 527 -13.37 16.33 26.34
CA ASP A 527 -13.82 16.26 24.93
C ASP A 527 -13.73 17.61 24.20
N VAL A 528 -13.89 18.71 24.94
CA VAL A 528 -13.76 20.07 24.39
C VAL A 528 -12.31 20.41 24.09
N ASP A 529 -11.37 19.99 24.94
CA ASP A 529 -9.93 20.16 24.74
C ASP A 529 -9.44 19.30 23.58
N MET A 530 -9.91 18.06 23.49
CA MET A 530 -9.65 17.17 22.37
C MET A 530 -10.10 17.77 21.03
N LYS A 531 -11.35 18.27 20.96
CA LYS A 531 -11.88 18.95 19.75
C LYS A 531 -11.04 20.17 19.38
N LYS A 532 -10.64 20.97 20.36
CA LYS A 532 -9.81 22.16 20.14
C LYS A 532 -8.42 21.80 19.61
N LYS A 533 -7.76 20.80 20.20
CA LYS A 533 -6.44 20.31 19.74
C LYS A 533 -6.52 19.65 18.37
N LEU A 534 -7.60 18.92 18.08
CA LEU A 534 -7.85 18.35 16.75
C LEU A 534 -8.08 19.44 15.69
N THR A 535 -8.81 20.51 16.04
CA THR A 535 -9.03 21.64 15.14
C THR A 535 -7.72 22.40 14.90
N GLN A 536 -6.90 22.61 15.94
CA GLN A 536 -5.58 23.23 15.81
C GLN A 536 -4.63 22.38 14.96
N PHE A 537 -4.64 21.08 15.15
CA PHE A 537 -3.86 20.14 14.32
C PHE A 537 -4.33 20.14 12.86
N ALA A 538 -5.65 20.23 12.63
CA ALA A 538 -6.21 20.38 11.29
C ALA A 538 -5.82 21.72 10.65
N SER A 539 -5.83 22.82 11.41
CA SER A 539 -5.39 24.16 10.95
C SER A 539 -3.90 24.18 10.63
N TYR A 540 -3.07 23.58 11.49
CA TYR A 540 -1.63 23.43 11.24
C TYR A 540 -1.33 22.67 9.93
N LEU A 541 -2.12 21.64 9.64
CA LEU A 541 -2.01 20.91 8.38
C LEU A 541 -2.52 21.72 7.16
N THR A 542 -3.42 22.70 7.38
CA THR A 542 -3.97 23.56 6.32
C THR A 542 -3.12 24.81 6.10
N GLU A 543 -2.56 25.40 7.14
CA GLU A 543 -1.66 26.58 7.05
C GLU A 543 -0.35 26.26 6.32
N THR A 544 0.11 25.02 6.38
CA THR A 544 1.19 24.51 5.52
C THR A 544 0.82 24.44 4.04
N GLN A 545 -0.44 24.70 3.66
CA GLN A 545 -0.92 24.68 2.26
C GLN A 545 -1.08 26.06 1.62
N THR A 546 -1.30 27.10 2.42
CA THR A 546 -1.65 28.45 1.93
C THR A 546 -0.59 29.09 1.02
N PRO A 547 0.72 28.92 1.23
CA PRO A 547 1.74 29.47 0.33
C PRO A 547 1.73 28.90 -1.10
N LEU A 548 1.25 27.67 -1.28
CA LEU A 548 1.27 26.97 -2.57
C LEU A 548 0.12 27.34 -3.51
N LEU A 549 -1.00 27.82 -2.98
CA LEU A 549 -2.15 28.25 -3.78
C LEU A 549 -1.94 29.67 -4.31
N GLU A 550 -1.24 30.53 -3.60
CA GLU A 550 -0.93 31.89 -4.01
C GLU A 550 0.17 31.94 -5.09
N GLU A 551 1.18 31.07 -5.03
CA GLU A 551 2.23 30.99 -6.07
C GLU A 551 1.71 30.44 -7.40
N ARG A 552 0.68 29.58 -7.43
CA ARG A 552 0.07 29.08 -8.67
C ARG A 552 -0.86 30.08 -9.36
N GLN A 553 -1.40 31.07 -8.63
CA GLN A 553 -2.23 32.13 -9.21
C GLN A 553 -1.39 33.28 -9.77
N GLN A 554 -0.10 33.38 -9.40
CA GLN A 554 0.82 34.39 -9.92
C GLN A 554 1.70 33.90 -11.09
N GLY A 555 1.62 32.62 -11.44
CA GLY A 555 2.43 31.98 -12.51
C GLY A 555 1.64 31.47 -13.72
N SER A 556 0.36 31.85 -13.86
CA SER A 556 -0.46 31.55 -15.06
C SER A 556 -0.72 32.79 -15.91
#